data_33120f85d2352feb5f23f493b7b29a2f
#
_entry.id   33120f85d2352feb5f23f493b7b29a2f
#
_cell.length_a   1.000
_cell.length_b   1.000
_cell.length_c   1.000
_cell.angle_alpha   90.00
_cell.angle_beta   90.00
_cell.angle_gamma   90.00
#
_symmetry.space_group_name_H-M   'P 1'
#
loop_
_entity.id
_entity.type
_entity.pdbx_description
1 polymer ?
#
loop_
_entity_poly.entity_id
_entity_poly.type
_entity_poly.pdbx_seq_one_letter_code
_entity_poly.pdbx_strand_id
1 'polypeptide(L)'
;MRKKKRLCALLLCMAMLLGCTGCDSSTSSGNNPNDLVSTAGKDVTRAAAADNVFSLNCNNDYSFNPLIATNHSNQLVCSLVYENMVELDNSFEVIPNLLTSWICNEEATYWTFEIAEGHYFSDGTPVTGRDLRYSLDAAINSDRFRGRFASYQGSGYDDTHFYVSLGIGDTQFVKLLNIPIVKYGTYGDPKPIGSGPYMYSEDETYLVASPYYPDYENLPIDTVFLVKYTDAASRITAFDDGIIDVVTNDPSSYTNLGYASTSEIHNYATTNYHYVMFNEESNIGRFNGFRQAMNYAFDRAYFAEELMHGNAAASAVPMYPTCADYPQQYADSLAYNLETCRLVLENSGIKDYDNDGKLEYMSGSAQKIELKFIVCSDSSAKTGVVRKFASDMESLGLTVNVQELTWENYLQALEDGDFDMYYGEVKLRNNFDVTELLDPDSDLNYSRGKDSSFVGYINNYLAAGDTSRSAMFQQLCQYIAGTGSLISIGFETHQFISHRGVIKGVNPNAGNPLYDFPNWEIMMD
;
A
#
# COMPACT_ATOMS: atom_id res chain seq x y z
N MET A 1 33.13 -25.16 -14.22
CA MET A 1 33.48 -24.89 -15.64
C MET A 1 32.32 -24.14 -16.22
N ARG A 2 32.40 -23.02 -16.64
CA ARG A 2 32.95 -21.94 -17.44
C ARG A 2 32.36 -20.61 -16.95
N LYS A 3 32.97 -19.65 -16.37
CA LYS A 3 33.96 -18.63 -16.78
C LYS A 3 33.62 -17.85 -18.06
N LYS A 4 33.47 -16.49 -17.83
CA LYS A 4 33.79 -15.33 -18.71
C LYS A 4 32.66 -14.87 -19.62
N LYS A 5 32.34 -13.54 -19.70
CA LYS A 5 33.16 -12.33 -19.91
C LYS A 5 32.33 -11.11 -19.45
N ARG A 6 32.71 -10.08 -18.66
CA ARG A 6 33.62 -8.95 -18.98
C ARG A 6 33.25 -8.26 -20.31
N LEU A 7 33.13 -6.95 -20.45
CA LEU A 7 33.79 -5.78 -19.90
C LEU A 7 33.25 -4.52 -20.61
N CYS A 8 33.36 -3.34 -19.97
CA CYS A 8 33.43 -1.99 -20.54
C CYS A 8 32.12 -1.31 -20.96
N ALA A 9 31.80 -0.16 -20.38
CA ALA A 9 32.47 1.08 -20.66
C ALA A 9 32.34 2.08 -19.52
N LEU A 10 33.47 2.53 -19.07
CA LEU A 10 33.73 3.76 -18.34
C LEU A 10 33.85 4.92 -19.33
N LEU A 11 33.63 6.14 -18.79
CA LEU A 11 34.10 7.44 -19.25
C LEU A 11 33.14 8.31 -20.06
N LEU A 12 32.93 9.42 -19.50
CA LEU A 12 33.01 10.84 -19.89
C LEU A 12 31.76 11.59 -19.43
N CYS A 13 31.76 12.74 -18.84
CA CYS A 13 32.74 13.79 -18.69
C CYS A 13 32.39 14.71 -17.54
N MET A 14 33.44 15.22 -16.94
CA MET A 14 33.51 16.42 -16.13
C MET A 14 33.19 17.68 -16.94
N ALA A 15 32.75 18.70 -16.16
CA ALA A 15 32.93 20.12 -16.37
C ALA A 15 31.87 20.89 -17.18
N MET A 16 31.16 21.77 -16.50
CA MET A 16 31.34 23.23 -16.62
C MET A 16 30.72 23.95 -15.41
N LEU A 17 31.63 24.43 -14.56
CA LEU A 17 31.43 25.55 -13.67
C LEU A 17 31.70 26.86 -14.44
N LEU A 18 30.91 27.88 -14.14
CA LEU A 18 31.09 29.33 -14.23
C LEU A 18 29.72 29.89 -14.66
N GLY A 19 29.00 30.65 -13.89
CA GLY A 19 29.28 31.72 -12.96
C GLY A 19 28.46 32.92 -13.41
N CYS A 20 27.59 33.43 -12.57
CA CYS A 20 27.29 34.84 -12.53
C CYS A 20 26.62 35.20 -11.21
N THR A 21 27.30 35.99 -10.46
CA THR A 21 26.89 36.70 -9.27
C THR A 21 25.84 37.74 -9.58
N GLY A 22 24.83 37.82 -8.74
CA GLY A 22 23.89 38.92 -8.65
C GLY A 22 23.28 38.90 -7.25
N CYS A 23 23.92 39.57 -6.31
CA CYS A 23 23.30 39.95 -5.04
C CYS A 23 22.19 40.95 -5.28
N ASP A 24 21.01 40.69 -4.72
CA ASP A 24 20.29 41.81 -4.10
C ASP A 24 19.57 41.33 -2.83
N SER A 25 19.81 42.11 -1.79
CA SER A 25 19.37 41.88 -0.43
C SER A 25 17.97 42.42 -0.22
N SER A 26 17.04 41.54 0.22
CA SER A 26 15.85 42.03 0.96
C SER A 26 15.46 41.03 2.03
N THR A 27 15.61 41.49 3.22
CA THR A 27 15.07 41.13 4.55
C THR A 27 14.08 39.96 4.63
N SER A 28 14.53 38.97 5.40
CA SER A 28 13.72 37.91 5.95
C SER A 28 12.60 38.40 6.89
N SER A 29 11.38 38.10 6.59
CA SER A 29 10.32 37.99 7.61
C SER A 29 9.91 36.50 7.70
N GLY A 30 9.99 35.95 8.91
CA GLY A 30 9.76 34.56 9.19
C GLY A 30 8.32 34.14 8.83
N ASN A 31 8.22 33.10 8.06
CA ASN A 31 6.96 32.46 7.75
C ASN A 31 6.59 31.47 8.87
N ASN A 32 5.50 31.76 9.53
CA ASN A 32 4.83 30.88 10.46
C ASN A 32 4.09 29.78 9.67
N PRO A 33 4.21 28.47 10.01
CA PRO A 33 3.55 27.39 9.27
C PRO A 33 2.01 27.49 9.20
N ASN A 34 1.40 28.35 10.03
CA ASN A 34 -0.02 28.58 10.05
C ASN A 34 -0.54 29.62 9.04
N ASP A 35 0.32 30.25 8.25
CA ASP A 35 -0.09 31.25 7.24
C ASP A 35 -0.51 30.62 5.89
N LEU A 36 -0.49 29.31 5.75
CA LEU A 36 -0.92 28.60 4.52
C LEU A 36 -2.44 28.48 4.37
N VAL A 37 -3.24 28.95 5.33
CA VAL A 37 -4.72 28.90 5.28
C VAL A 37 -5.35 30.19 4.77
N SER A 38 -4.62 31.25 4.47
CA SER A 38 -5.14 32.58 4.20
C SER A 38 -5.06 33.05 2.74
N THR A 39 -4.91 32.19 1.75
CA THR A 39 -5.06 32.59 0.33
C THR A 39 -6.33 32.07 -0.34
N ALA A 40 -7.37 31.77 0.42
CA ALA A 40 -8.71 31.61 -0.09
C ALA A 40 -9.24 32.98 -0.56
N GLY A 41 -9.11 33.27 -1.85
CA GLY A 41 -9.67 34.49 -2.41
C GLY A 41 -8.96 35.11 -3.61
N LYS A 42 -7.93 34.48 -4.18
CA LYS A 42 -7.47 34.83 -5.52
C LYS A 42 -8.09 33.86 -6.50
N ASP A 43 -8.83 34.40 -7.47
CA ASP A 43 -9.26 33.66 -8.65
C ASP A 43 -8.04 32.89 -9.19
N VAL A 44 -7.97 31.59 -8.86
CA VAL A 44 -7.02 30.69 -9.51
C VAL A 44 -7.62 30.56 -10.91
N THR A 45 -7.02 31.24 -11.85
CA THR A 45 -7.38 31.16 -13.26
C THR A 45 -7.37 29.68 -13.67
N ARG A 46 -8.46 29.18 -14.20
CA ARG A 46 -8.72 27.89 -14.83
C ARG A 46 -7.79 27.61 -16.03
N ALA A 47 -6.55 28.01 -16.01
CA ALA A 47 -5.67 27.91 -17.17
C ALA A 47 -5.42 26.47 -17.65
N ALA A 48 -5.64 25.49 -16.78
CA ALA A 48 -5.33 24.09 -17.09
C ALA A 48 -6.51 23.28 -17.64
N ALA A 49 -7.76 23.70 -17.39
CA ALA A 49 -8.96 23.04 -17.94
C ALA A 49 -9.54 23.76 -19.16
N ALA A 50 -8.86 24.79 -19.66
CA ALA A 50 -9.37 25.68 -20.70
C ALA A 50 -9.38 25.08 -22.12
N ASP A 51 -8.92 23.84 -22.29
CA ASP A 51 -8.80 23.21 -23.60
C ASP A 51 -9.97 22.27 -23.96
N ASN A 52 -10.95 22.10 -23.09
CA ASN A 52 -12.08 21.17 -23.24
C ASN A 52 -11.66 19.71 -23.49
N VAL A 53 -10.53 19.31 -22.96
CA VAL A 53 -9.95 17.99 -23.10
C VAL A 53 -9.70 17.41 -21.71
N PHE A 54 -10.02 16.14 -21.51
CA PHE A 54 -9.62 15.40 -20.31
C PHE A 54 -8.61 14.33 -20.67
N SER A 55 -7.45 14.37 -20.04
CA SER A 55 -6.30 13.56 -20.43
C SER A 55 -5.70 12.81 -19.24
N LEU A 56 -5.36 11.55 -19.48
CA LEU A 56 -4.62 10.71 -18.55
C LEU A 56 -3.22 10.37 -19.09
N ASN A 57 -2.25 10.30 -18.19
CA ASN A 57 -0.96 9.74 -18.55
C ASN A 57 -1.05 8.23 -18.77
N CYS A 58 -0.33 7.73 -19.76
CA CYS A 58 -0.13 6.30 -19.98
C CYS A 58 1.32 5.98 -20.33
N ASN A 59 1.69 4.71 -20.30
CA ASN A 59 3.01 4.24 -20.71
C ASN A 59 2.89 2.95 -21.54
N ASN A 60 3.03 3.07 -22.85
CA ASN A 60 2.90 1.94 -23.80
C ASN A 60 4.02 0.90 -23.70
N ASP A 61 5.08 1.16 -22.91
CA ASP A 61 6.15 0.19 -22.66
C ASP A 61 5.74 -0.87 -21.61
N TYR A 62 4.58 -0.67 -20.96
CA TYR A 62 4.00 -1.57 -19.97
C TYR A 62 2.61 -2.06 -20.40
N SER A 63 2.17 -3.17 -19.79
CA SER A 63 0.86 -3.78 -20.09
C SER A 63 -0.32 -2.88 -19.68
N PHE A 64 -1.38 -2.93 -20.48
CA PHE A 64 -2.72 -2.42 -20.15
C PHE A 64 -3.69 -3.55 -19.74
N ASN A 65 -3.23 -4.78 -19.64
CA ASN A 65 -4.04 -5.84 -19.08
C ASN A 65 -4.17 -5.63 -17.56
N PRO A 66 -5.38 -5.41 -17.01
CA PRO A 66 -5.59 -4.97 -15.63
C PRO A 66 -5.14 -6.02 -14.60
N LEU A 67 -5.05 -7.30 -15.00
CA LEU A 67 -4.64 -8.39 -14.11
C LEU A 67 -3.11 -8.52 -13.95
N ILE A 68 -2.32 -7.90 -14.86
CA ILE A 68 -0.86 -7.96 -14.83
C ILE A 68 -0.18 -6.58 -14.90
N ALA A 69 -0.94 -5.50 -15.11
CA ALA A 69 -0.39 -4.14 -15.20
C ALA A 69 0.30 -3.74 -13.88
N THR A 70 1.57 -3.37 -13.96
CA THR A 70 2.38 -2.92 -12.82
C THR A 70 2.60 -1.41 -12.81
N ASN A 71 2.47 -0.75 -13.96
CA ASN A 71 2.64 0.70 -14.07
C ASN A 71 1.40 1.44 -13.53
N HIS A 72 1.61 2.37 -12.59
CA HIS A 72 0.52 3.10 -11.93
C HIS A 72 -0.34 3.92 -12.88
N SER A 73 0.27 4.58 -13.89
CA SER A 73 -0.50 5.35 -14.88
C SER A 73 -1.41 4.44 -15.71
N ASN A 74 -0.91 3.26 -16.12
CA ASN A 74 -1.74 2.30 -16.85
C ASN A 74 -2.83 1.68 -15.97
N GLN A 75 -2.57 1.47 -14.67
CA GLN A 75 -3.61 1.03 -13.72
C GLN A 75 -4.73 2.06 -13.61
N LEU A 76 -4.38 3.37 -13.62
CA LEU A 76 -5.37 4.44 -13.63
C LEU A 76 -6.24 4.41 -14.90
N VAL A 77 -5.63 4.23 -16.08
CA VAL A 77 -6.37 4.03 -17.34
C VAL A 77 -7.26 2.79 -17.27
N CYS A 78 -6.72 1.68 -16.74
CA CYS A 78 -7.47 0.42 -16.59
C CYS A 78 -8.72 0.58 -15.71
N SER A 79 -8.71 1.45 -14.70
CA SER A 79 -9.88 1.64 -13.83
C SER A 79 -11.08 2.29 -14.54
N LEU A 80 -10.89 2.88 -15.73
CA LEU A 80 -11.98 3.34 -16.59
C LEU A 80 -12.49 2.28 -17.58
N VAL A 81 -11.64 1.30 -17.89
CA VAL A 81 -11.94 0.30 -18.92
C VAL A 81 -12.51 -1.00 -18.33
N TYR A 82 -12.16 -1.32 -17.08
CA TYR A 82 -12.50 -2.58 -16.45
C TYR A 82 -13.20 -2.36 -15.12
N GLU A 83 -14.37 -2.97 -14.96
CA GLU A 83 -15.05 -3.03 -13.67
C GLU A 83 -14.43 -4.08 -12.76
N ASN A 84 -14.42 -3.82 -11.46
CA ASN A 84 -14.05 -4.81 -10.45
C ASN A 84 -15.26 -5.68 -10.06
N MET A 85 -15.03 -6.90 -9.56
CA MET A 85 -16.12 -7.73 -9.02
C MET A 85 -16.84 -7.04 -7.86
N VAL A 86 -16.08 -6.42 -6.96
CA VAL A 86 -16.55 -5.53 -5.89
C VAL A 86 -15.60 -4.35 -5.78
N GLU A 87 -16.06 -3.24 -5.19
CA GLU A 87 -15.22 -2.12 -4.80
C GLU A 87 -15.00 -2.11 -3.28
N LEU A 88 -14.04 -1.30 -2.81
CA LEU A 88 -13.79 -1.06 -1.39
C LEU A 88 -13.74 0.44 -1.14
N ASP A 89 -14.26 0.85 0.01
CA ASP A 89 -14.06 2.23 0.48
C ASP A 89 -12.70 2.44 1.19
N ASN A 90 -12.44 3.65 1.69
CA ASN A 90 -11.22 3.99 2.42
C ASN A 90 -11.14 3.39 3.84
N SER A 91 -12.18 2.67 4.27
CA SER A 91 -12.21 1.85 5.49
C SER A 91 -12.11 0.36 5.18
N PHE A 92 -11.87 0.02 3.91
CA PHE A 92 -11.83 -1.35 3.38
C PHE A 92 -13.14 -2.12 3.56
N GLU A 93 -14.28 -1.39 3.63
CA GLU A 93 -15.59 -2.02 3.58
C GLU A 93 -16.02 -2.24 2.13
N VAL A 94 -16.73 -3.35 1.91
CA VAL A 94 -17.11 -3.79 0.56
C VAL A 94 -18.27 -2.97 0.02
N ILE A 95 -18.08 -2.42 -1.16
CA ILE A 95 -19.13 -1.78 -1.95
C ILE A 95 -19.54 -2.75 -3.08
N PRO A 96 -20.83 -3.14 -3.16
CA PRO A 96 -21.32 -3.97 -4.25
C PRO A 96 -21.06 -3.32 -5.63
N ASN A 97 -20.70 -4.15 -6.61
CA ASN A 97 -20.55 -3.76 -8.01
C ASN A 97 -21.09 -4.88 -8.91
N LEU A 98 -20.25 -5.63 -9.61
CA LEU A 98 -20.68 -6.80 -10.40
C LEU A 98 -21.16 -7.98 -9.53
N LEU A 99 -20.74 -8.02 -8.27
CA LEU A 99 -21.34 -8.88 -7.23
C LEU A 99 -22.19 -7.98 -6.33
N THR A 100 -23.50 -8.22 -6.31
CA THR A 100 -24.50 -7.34 -5.66
C THR A 100 -24.83 -7.76 -4.24
N SER A 101 -24.79 -9.06 -3.98
CA SER A 101 -25.04 -9.65 -2.65
C SER A 101 -24.27 -10.96 -2.49
N TRP A 102 -24.08 -11.38 -1.24
CA TRP A 102 -23.36 -12.62 -0.94
C TRP A 102 -23.78 -13.24 0.38
N ILE A 103 -23.64 -14.55 0.42
CA ILE A 103 -23.79 -15.36 1.64
C ILE A 103 -22.69 -16.41 1.69
N CYS A 104 -22.33 -16.85 2.88
CA CYS A 104 -21.45 -18.01 3.06
C CYS A 104 -22.11 -19.06 3.96
N ASN A 105 -21.57 -20.29 3.93
CA ASN A 105 -21.91 -21.31 4.91
C ASN A 105 -21.36 -20.94 6.32
N GLU A 106 -21.75 -21.68 7.34
CA GLU A 106 -21.39 -21.41 8.74
C GLU A 106 -19.87 -21.41 8.96
N GLU A 107 -19.13 -22.25 8.23
CA GLU A 107 -17.67 -22.35 8.29
C GLU A 107 -16.96 -21.30 7.44
N ALA A 108 -17.69 -20.43 6.72
CA ALA A 108 -17.16 -19.45 5.77
C ALA A 108 -16.21 -20.03 4.70
N THR A 109 -16.41 -21.29 4.34
CA THR A 109 -15.63 -22.03 3.34
C THR A 109 -16.30 -22.14 1.98
N TYR A 110 -17.58 -21.81 1.88
CA TYR A 110 -18.34 -21.82 0.64
C TYR A 110 -19.16 -20.56 0.51
N TRP A 111 -18.90 -19.81 -0.55
CA TRP A 111 -19.53 -18.53 -0.85
C TRP A 111 -20.44 -18.62 -2.05
N THR A 112 -21.59 -17.96 -1.97
CA THR A 112 -22.53 -17.73 -3.08
C THR A 112 -22.69 -16.23 -3.26
N PHE A 113 -22.46 -15.76 -4.48
CA PHE A 113 -22.56 -14.36 -4.88
C PHE A 113 -23.64 -14.22 -5.93
N GLU A 114 -24.47 -13.19 -5.82
CA GLU A 114 -25.42 -12.79 -6.86
C GLU A 114 -24.72 -11.88 -7.87
N ILE A 115 -24.92 -12.16 -9.17
CA ILE A 115 -24.31 -11.41 -10.27
C ILE A 115 -25.23 -10.28 -10.68
N ALA A 116 -24.69 -9.07 -10.86
CA ALA A 116 -25.43 -7.91 -11.36
C ALA A 116 -25.99 -8.18 -12.76
N GLU A 117 -27.23 -7.80 -12.99
CA GLU A 117 -27.85 -7.82 -14.32
C GLU A 117 -27.58 -6.50 -15.07
N GLY A 118 -27.60 -6.55 -16.40
CA GLY A 118 -27.51 -5.36 -17.25
C GLY A 118 -26.11 -4.82 -17.48
N HIS A 119 -25.07 -5.53 -17.07
CA HIS A 119 -23.69 -5.18 -17.38
C HIS A 119 -23.21 -5.88 -18.65
N TYR A 120 -22.50 -5.14 -19.50
CA TYR A 120 -22.02 -5.62 -20.79
C TYR A 120 -20.56 -5.25 -21.00
N PHE A 121 -19.85 -6.09 -21.72
CA PHE A 121 -18.53 -5.74 -22.26
C PHE A 121 -18.64 -4.70 -23.38
N SER A 122 -17.54 -4.04 -23.68
CA SER A 122 -17.46 -2.99 -24.70
C SER A 122 -17.75 -3.47 -26.13
N ASP A 123 -17.88 -4.78 -26.35
CA ASP A 123 -18.33 -5.37 -27.62
C ASP A 123 -19.85 -5.73 -27.61
N GLY A 124 -20.59 -5.33 -26.57
CA GLY A 124 -22.03 -5.56 -26.43
C GLY A 124 -22.42 -6.94 -25.93
N THR A 125 -21.47 -7.81 -25.58
CA THR A 125 -21.80 -9.11 -24.96
C THR A 125 -22.02 -8.97 -23.46
N PRO A 126 -22.99 -9.70 -22.85
CA PRO A 126 -23.28 -9.59 -21.43
C PRO A 126 -22.12 -10.12 -20.57
N VAL A 127 -21.91 -9.52 -19.42
CA VAL A 127 -21.05 -10.05 -18.35
C VAL A 127 -21.75 -11.24 -17.71
N THR A 128 -21.01 -12.34 -17.52
CA THR A 128 -21.57 -13.60 -16.99
C THR A 128 -20.66 -14.20 -15.90
N GLY A 129 -21.18 -15.18 -15.15
CA GLY A 129 -20.39 -15.94 -14.19
C GLY A 129 -19.16 -16.64 -14.81
N ARG A 130 -19.20 -16.91 -16.12
CA ARG A 130 -18.06 -17.44 -16.86
C ARG A 130 -16.88 -16.46 -16.89
N ASP A 131 -17.18 -15.19 -17.07
CA ASP A 131 -16.18 -14.11 -17.14
C ASP A 131 -15.60 -13.83 -15.76
N LEU A 132 -16.44 -13.84 -14.71
CA LEU A 132 -16.00 -13.72 -13.31
C LEU A 132 -15.05 -14.86 -12.94
N ARG A 133 -15.43 -16.12 -13.23
CA ARG A 133 -14.55 -17.26 -12.99
C ARG A 133 -13.24 -17.15 -13.76
N TYR A 134 -13.30 -16.81 -15.03
CA TYR A 134 -12.12 -16.67 -15.88
C TYR A 134 -11.15 -15.60 -15.37
N SER A 135 -11.68 -14.46 -14.93
CA SER A 135 -10.89 -13.37 -14.37
C SER A 135 -10.28 -13.73 -13.01
N LEU A 136 -11.03 -14.44 -12.15
CA LEU A 136 -10.51 -14.96 -10.89
C LEU A 136 -9.39 -15.98 -11.12
N ASP A 137 -9.59 -16.95 -12.02
CA ASP A 137 -8.57 -17.95 -12.37
C ASP A 137 -7.28 -17.27 -12.91
N ALA A 138 -7.43 -16.21 -13.71
CA ALA A 138 -6.30 -15.42 -14.20
C ALA A 138 -5.62 -14.61 -13.07
N ALA A 139 -6.39 -14.00 -12.17
CA ALA A 139 -5.86 -13.25 -11.01
C ALA A 139 -5.05 -14.16 -10.07
N ILE A 140 -5.55 -15.35 -9.75
CA ILE A 140 -4.88 -16.35 -8.91
C ILE A 140 -3.50 -16.72 -9.48
N ASN A 141 -3.36 -16.74 -10.80
CA ASN A 141 -2.12 -17.08 -11.49
C ASN A 141 -1.23 -15.85 -11.83
N SER A 142 -1.70 -14.63 -11.53
CA SER A 142 -0.94 -13.41 -11.81
C SER A 142 -0.03 -13.02 -10.64
N ASP A 143 1.14 -12.46 -10.93
CA ASP A 143 2.04 -11.94 -9.89
C ASP A 143 1.40 -10.80 -9.07
N ARG A 144 0.44 -10.09 -9.65
CA ARG A 144 -0.24 -8.96 -9.01
C ARG A 144 -1.20 -9.39 -7.89
N PHE A 145 -1.90 -10.52 -8.06
CA PHE A 145 -3.02 -10.90 -7.18
C PHE A 145 -2.88 -12.25 -6.50
N ARG A 146 -2.00 -13.15 -6.98
CA ARG A 146 -1.90 -14.54 -6.50
C ARG A 146 -1.79 -14.67 -4.97
N GLY A 147 -1.05 -13.76 -4.33
CA GLY A 147 -0.89 -13.76 -2.87
C GLY A 147 -2.21 -13.59 -2.10
N ARG A 148 -3.28 -13.06 -2.74
CA ARG A 148 -4.58 -12.87 -2.09
C ARG A 148 -5.37 -14.16 -1.88
N PHE A 149 -5.13 -15.20 -2.68
CA PHE A 149 -6.02 -16.34 -2.84
C PHE A 149 -5.43 -17.66 -2.33
N ALA A 150 -4.58 -17.61 -1.30
CA ALA A 150 -3.91 -18.82 -0.77
C ALA A 150 -4.89 -19.92 -0.29
N SER A 151 -6.08 -19.55 0.21
CA SER A 151 -7.10 -20.51 0.66
C SER A 151 -8.07 -20.94 -0.45
N TYR A 152 -8.00 -20.40 -1.67
CA TYR A 152 -8.87 -20.76 -2.78
C TYR A 152 -8.72 -22.23 -3.19
N GLN A 153 -9.83 -22.93 -3.35
CA GLN A 153 -9.89 -24.31 -3.82
C GLN A 153 -10.64 -24.51 -5.14
N GLY A 154 -11.55 -23.60 -5.46
CA GLY A 154 -12.30 -23.69 -6.71
C GLY A 154 -13.42 -22.67 -6.81
N SER A 155 -13.93 -22.48 -8.01
CA SER A 155 -15.10 -21.64 -8.28
C SER A 155 -16.03 -22.27 -9.31
N GLY A 156 -17.28 -21.85 -9.27
CA GLY A 156 -18.35 -22.26 -10.18
C GLY A 156 -19.29 -21.11 -10.49
N TYR A 157 -20.21 -21.30 -11.41
CA TYR A 157 -21.24 -20.31 -11.75
C TYR A 157 -22.46 -20.98 -12.35
N ASP A 158 -23.59 -20.30 -12.28
CA ASP A 158 -24.79 -20.51 -13.09
C ASP A 158 -25.20 -19.16 -13.75
N ASP A 159 -26.42 -19.06 -14.23
CA ASP A 159 -26.90 -17.88 -14.97
C ASP A 159 -26.97 -16.61 -14.09
N THR A 160 -27.13 -16.77 -12.77
CA THR A 160 -27.37 -15.66 -11.83
C THR A 160 -26.40 -15.62 -10.67
N HIS A 161 -25.63 -16.68 -10.45
CA HIS A 161 -24.74 -16.78 -9.30
C HIS A 161 -23.32 -17.18 -9.66
N PHE A 162 -22.40 -16.69 -8.85
CA PHE A 162 -21.00 -17.07 -8.82
C PHE A 162 -20.69 -17.75 -7.48
N TYR A 163 -19.89 -18.81 -7.51
CA TYR A 163 -19.58 -19.63 -6.33
C TYR A 163 -18.08 -19.72 -6.10
N VAL A 164 -17.65 -19.67 -4.84
CA VAL A 164 -16.23 -19.87 -4.47
C VAL A 164 -16.12 -20.82 -3.28
N SER A 165 -15.16 -21.76 -3.36
CA SER A 165 -14.81 -22.67 -2.27
C SER A 165 -13.41 -22.34 -1.74
N LEU A 166 -13.26 -22.35 -0.41
CA LEU A 166 -12.03 -22.06 0.32
C LEU A 166 -11.61 -23.27 1.16
N GLY A 167 -10.30 -23.45 1.35
CA GLY A 167 -9.72 -24.48 2.23
C GLY A 167 -9.71 -24.06 3.71
N ILE A 168 -9.68 -22.76 3.97
CA ILE A 168 -9.77 -22.15 5.29
C ILE A 168 -10.89 -21.13 5.26
N GLY A 169 -11.76 -21.14 6.28
CA GLY A 169 -12.88 -20.21 6.37
C GLY A 169 -12.42 -18.77 6.50
N ASP A 170 -13.03 -17.89 5.69
CA ASP A 170 -12.75 -16.46 5.70
C ASP A 170 -14.05 -15.68 5.46
N THR A 171 -14.57 -15.04 6.52
CA THR A 171 -15.78 -14.21 6.45
C THR A 171 -15.55 -12.88 5.75
N GLN A 172 -14.30 -12.51 5.50
CA GLN A 172 -13.89 -11.30 4.81
C GLN A 172 -13.40 -11.57 3.37
N PHE A 173 -13.58 -12.80 2.88
CA PHE A 173 -13.12 -13.20 1.55
C PHE A 173 -13.59 -12.25 0.44
N VAL A 174 -14.78 -11.68 0.59
CA VAL A 174 -15.35 -10.72 -0.39
C VAL A 174 -14.41 -9.52 -0.61
N LYS A 175 -13.71 -9.03 0.42
CA LYS A 175 -12.73 -7.95 0.32
C LYS A 175 -11.57 -8.29 -0.62
N LEU A 176 -11.29 -9.59 -0.82
CA LEU A 176 -10.24 -10.06 -1.72
C LEU A 176 -10.67 -10.06 -3.19
N LEU A 177 -11.98 -10.03 -3.45
CA LEU A 177 -12.58 -9.99 -4.80
C LEU A 177 -12.60 -8.58 -5.42
N ASN A 178 -11.95 -7.59 -4.80
CA ASN A 178 -11.66 -6.32 -5.44
C ASN A 178 -10.58 -6.53 -6.53
N ILE A 179 -11.00 -7.16 -7.63
CA ILE A 179 -10.18 -7.48 -8.80
C ILE A 179 -10.95 -7.15 -10.08
N PRO A 180 -10.28 -6.63 -11.12
CA PRO A 180 -10.91 -6.30 -12.39
C PRO A 180 -11.31 -7.56 -13.16
N ILE A 181 -12.39 -7.47 -13.93
CA ILE A 181 -12.82 -8.52 -14.84
C ILE A 181 -12.40 -8.24 -16.29
N VAL A 182 -12.17 -9.31 -17.02
CA VAL A 182 -11.95 -9.30 -18.47
C VAL A 182 -12.85 -10.34 -19.13
N LYS A 183 -13.26 -10.08 -20.37
CA LYS A 183 -14.08 -11.00 -21.12
C LYS A 183 -13.37 -12.36 -21.32
N TYR A 184 -14.12 -13.44 -21.19
CA TYR A 184 -13.62 -14.79 -21.42
C TYR A 184 -12.88 -14.91 -22.77
N GLY A 185 -11.68 -15.45 -22.71
CA GLY A 185 -10.81 -15.69 -23.87
C GLY A 185 -9.93 -14.52 -24.28
N THR A 186 -10.00 -13.34 -23.63
CA THR A 186 -9.21 -12.14 -24.02
C THR A 186 -8.05 -11.84 -23.07
N TYR A 187 -7.83 -12.60 -21.98
CA TYR A 187 -6.74 -12.36 -21.03
C TYR A 187 -5.35 -12.33 -21.68
N GLY A 188 -5.15 -13.09 -22.76
CA GLY A 188 -3.88 -13.10 -23.50
C GLY A 188 -3.60 -11.85 -24.35
N ASP A 189 -4.60 -10.98 -24.53
CA ASP A 189 -4.46 -9.76 -25.31
C ASP A 189 -3.76 -8.67 -24.49
N PRO A 190 -2.96 -7.79 -25.13
CA PRO A 190 -2.34 -6.65 -24.45
C PRO A 190 -3.36 -5.70 -23.80
N LYS A 191 -4.54 -5.60 -24.39
CA LYS A 191 -5.70 -4.83 -23.94
C LYS A 191 -6.94 -5.73 -24.02
N PRO A 192 -7.21 -6.55 -23.00
CA PRO A 192 -8.41 -7.41 -22.96
C PRO A 192 -9.70 -6.58 -23.09
N ILE A 193 -10.81 -7.22 -23.47
CA ILE A 193 -12.11 -6.56 -23.55
C ILE A 193 -12.62 -6.37 -22.11
N GLY A 194 -12.94 -5.11 -21.75
CA GLY A 194 -13.47 -4.70 -20.44
C GLY A 194 -14.95 -4.31 -20.51
N SER A 195 -15.56 -4.14 -19.33
CA SER A 195 -16.97 -3.75 -19.14
C SER A 195 -17.13 -2.36 -18.51
N GLY A 196 -16.02 -1.62 -18.35
CA GLY A 196 -16.02 -0.30 -17.70
C GLY A 196 -16.75 0.79 -18.50
N PRO A 197 -16.87 1.99 -17.90
CA PRO A 197 -17.56 3.13 -18.52
C PRO A 197 -16.92 3.61 -19.81
N TYR A 198 -15.65 3.30 -20.04
CA TYR A 198 -14.92 3.67 -21.26
C TYR A 198 -14.30 2.47 -21.95
N MET A 199 -14.08 2.59 -23.26
CA MET A 199 -13.40 1.60 -24.08
C MET A 199 -12.33 2.25 -24.96
N TYR A 200 -11.31 1.51 -25.38
CA TYR A 200 -10.30 2.01 -26.32
C TYR A 200 -10.91 2.35 -27.69
N SER A 201 -10.47 3.48 -28.26
CA SER A 201 -10.74 3.83 -29.66
C SER A 201 -10.11 2.79 -30.62
N GLU A 202 -10.52 2.79 -31.90
CA GLU A 202 -9.97 1.86 -32.91
C GLU A 202 -8.46 2.00 -33.08
N ASP A 203 -7.91 3.22 -32.95
CA ASP A 203 -6.47 3.50 -33.04
C ASP A 203 -5.74 3.45 -31.69
N GLU A 204 -6.50 3.18 -30.59
CA GLU A 204 -6.01 3.05 -29.21
C GLU A 204 -5.28 4.28 -28.65
N THR A 205 -5.51 5.45 -29.20
CA THR A 205 -4.87 6.71 -28.76
C THR A 205 -5.69 7.45 -27.70
N TYR A 206 -6.97 7.11 -27.52
CA TYR A 206 -7.88 7.67 -26.52
C TYR A 206 -8.92 6.63 -26.10
N LEU A 207 -9.65 6.94 -25.06
CA LEU A 207 -10.82 6.18 -24.65
C LEU A 207 -12.08 6.94 -25.07
N VAL A 208 -13.11 6.19 -25.43
CA VAL A 208 -14.46 6.72 -25.71
C VAL A 208 -15.45 6.12 -24.72
N ALA A 209 -16.48 6.89 -24.38
CA ALA A 209 -17.59 6.42 -23.56
C ALA A 209 -18.18 5.13 -24.17
N SER A 210 -18.37 4.10 -23.35
CA SER A 210 -18.90 2.81 -23.82
C SER A 210 -20.42 2.87 -23.93
N PRO A 211 -21.01 2.71 -25.13
CA PRO A 211 -22.47 2.74 -25.30
C PRO A 211 -23.19 1.56 -24.63
N TYR A 212 -22.43 0.59 -24.13
CA TYR A 212 -22.93 -0.59 -23.44
C TYR A 212 -22.87 -0.48 -21.92
N TYR A 213 -22.26 0.59 -21.39
CA TYR A 213 -22.23 0.85 -19.96
C TYR A 213 -23.62 1.27 -19.45
N PRO A 214 -24.11 0.75 -18.30
CA PRO A 214 -25.50 0.97 -17.86
C PRO A 214 -25.93 2.42 -17.78
N ASP A 215 -25.03 3.31 -17.39
CA ASP A 215 -25.29 4.74 -17.21
C ASP A 215 -24.57 5.62 -18.25
N TYR A 216 -24.44 5.12 -19.47
CA TYR A 216 -23.69 5.75 -20.57
C TYR A 216 -24.08 7.20 -20.82
N GLU A 217 -25.39 7.52 -20.79
CA GLU A 217 -25.90 8.85 -21.13
C GLU A 217 -25.53 9.93 -20.09
N ASN A 218 -25.11 9.53 -18.89
CA ASN A 218 -24.78 10.43 -17.78
C ASN A 218 -23.27 10.49 -17.50
N LEU A 219 -22.42 9.87 -18.33
CA LEU A 219 -20.97 9.96 -18.15
C LEU A 219 -20.50 11.42 -18.26
N PRO A 220 -19.53 11.84 -17.42
CA PRO A 220 -19.12 13.24 -17.30
C PRO A 220 -18.45 13.80 -18.57
N ILE A 221 -17.88 12.94 -19.40
CA ILE A 221 -17.17 13.28 -20.65
C ILE A 221 -17.29 12.16 -21.67
N ASP A 222 -17.23 12.49 -22.96
CA ASP A 222 -17.32 11.50 -24.04
C ASP A 222 -15.99 10.84 -24.36
N THR A 223 -14.88 11.54 -24.11
CA THR A 223 -13.53 11.11 -24.55
C THR A 223 -12.49 11.41 -23.49
N VAL A 224 -11.61 10.44 -23.23
CA VAL A 224 -10.42 10.58 -22.36
C VAL A 224 -9.18 10.38 -23.22
N PHE A 225 -8.34 11.39 -23.37
CA PHE A 225 -7.11 11.30 -24.15
C PHE A 225 -6.00 10.62 -23.37
N LEU A 226 -5.19 9.83 -24.06
CA LEU A 226 -4.06 9.10 -23.49
C LEU A 226 -2.75 9.75 -23.96
N VAL A 227 -2.04 10.40 -23.04
CA VAL A 227 -0.75 11.07 -23.33
C VAL A 227 0.40 10.30 -22.70
N LYS A 228 1.58 10.30 -23.36
CA LYS A 228 2.71 9.49 -22.93
C LYS A 228 3.82 10.33 -22.31
N TYR A 229 3.97 10.21 -20.99
CA TYR A 229 5.14 10.70 -20.25
C TYR A 229 5.71 9.57 -19.40
N THR A 230 6.99 9.25 -19.59
CA THR A 230 7.61 8.06 -18.99
C THR A 230 8.36 8.34 -17.69
N ASP A 231 8.84 9.56 -17.50
CA ASP A 231 9.55 9.98 -16.29
C ASP A 231 8.70 10.92 -15.41
N ALA A 232 9.02 10.94 -14.11
CA ALA A 232 8.24 11.68 -13.11
C ALA A 232 8.29 13.21 -13.35
N ALA A 233 9.45 13.76 -13.71
CA ALA A 233 9.61 15.21 -13.91
C ALA A 233 8.77 15.70 -15.09
N SER A 234 8.79 14.98 -16.22
CA SER A 234 7.96 15.30 -17.39
C SER A 234 6.47 15.20 -17.09
N ARG A 235 6.04 14.22 -16.27
CA ARG A 235 4.63 14.09 -15.83
C ARG A 235 4.18 15.28 -14.99
N ILE A 236 5.01 15.70 -14.03
CA ILE A 236 4.69 16.87 -13.19
C ILE A 236 4.57 18.12 -14.05
N THR A 237 5.54 18.34 -14.97
CA THR A 237 5.48 19.48 -15.90
C THR A 237 4.22 19.41 -16.77
N ALA A 238 3.88 18.25 -17.32
CA ALA A 238 2.67 18.08 -18.11
C ALA A 238 1.38 18.30 -17.31
N PHE A 239 1.37 17.92 -16.04
CA PHE A 239 0.27 18.23 -15.14
C PHE A 239 0.21 19.73 -14.84
N ASP A 240 1.32 20.37 -14.49
CA ASP A 240 1.35 21.82 -14.22
C ASP A 240 0.97 22.66 -15.45
N ASP A 241 1.29 22.19 -16.65
CA ASP A 241 0.92 22.82 -17.93
C ASP A 241 -0.53 22.49 -18.37
N GLY A 242 -1.27 21.67 -17.62
CA GLY A 242 -2.65 21.27 -17.93
C GLY A 242 -2.80 20.27 -19.08
N ILE A 243 -1.71 19.58 -19.46
CA ILE A 243 -1.74 18.53 -20.49
C ILE A 243 -2.25 17.20 -19.91
N ILE A 244 -2.12 17.01 -18.61
CA ILE A 244 -2.64 15.87 -17.82
C ILE A 244 -3.53 16.45 -16.73
N ASP A 245 -4.77 15.96 -16.60
CA ASP A 245 -5.75 16.51 -15.66
C ASP A 245 -5.67 15.92 -14.27
N VAL A 246 -5.26 14.66 -14.17
CA VAL A 246 -5.13 13.95 -12.89
C VAL A 246 -3.89 13.04 -12.87
N VAL A 247 -3.31 12.92 -11.70
CA VAL A 247 -2.20 12.01 -11.43
C VAL A 247 -2.37 11.33 -10.08
N THR A 248 -1.82 10.14 -9.95
CA THR A 248 -1.64 9.49 -8.65
C THR A 248 -0.19 9.62 -8.20
N ASN A 249 0.02 9.82 -6.91
CA ASN A 249 1.33 10.00 -6.31
C ASN A 249 1.49 9.09 -5.10
N ASP A 250 2.68 8.50 -4.99
CA ASP A 250 3.18 7.83 -3.80
C ASP A 250 4.13 8.79 -3.07
N PRO A 251 3.72 9.40 -1.95
CA PRO A 251 4.55 10.36 -1.23
C PRO A 251 5.79 9.76 -0.57
N SER A 252 5.82 8.44 -0.35
CA SER A 252 6.97 7.73 0.23
C SER A 252 8.11 7.54 -0.74
N SER A 253 7.80 7.57 -2.04
CA SER A 253 8.77 7.34 -3.10
C SER A 253 9.81 8.46 -3.18
N TYR A 254 11.08 8.10 -3.32
CA TYR A 254 12.15 9.06 -3.59
C TYR A 254 11.99 9.82 -4.92
N THR A 255 11.11 9.35 -5.81
CA THR A 255 10.74 10.03 -7.06
C THR A 255 9.60 11.02 -6.88
N ASN A 256 9.09 11.20 -5.66
CA ASN A 256 8.12 12.22 -5.33
C ASN A 256 8.75 13.62 -5.44
N LEU A 257 8.38 14.36 -6.47
CA LEU A 257 8.91 15.71 -6.72
C LEU A 257 8.00 16.84 -6.21
N GLY A 258 6.86 16.49 -5.61
CA GLY A 258 5.82 17.43 -5.19
C GLY A 258 5.00 17.98 -6.36
N TYR A 259 3.95 18.71 -6.04
CA TYR A 259 3.03 19.33 -7.00
C TYR A 259 2.75 20.78 -6.58
N ALA A 260 2.40 21.62 -7.54
CA ALA A 260 2.17 23.04 -7.31
C ALA A 260 0.99 23.30 -6.35
N SER A 261 1.00 24.46 -5.68
CA SER A 261 -0.05 24.88 -4.74
C SER A 261 -1.43 25.11 -5.39
N THR A 262 -1.51 25.06 -6.72
CA THR A 262 -2.75 25.11 -7.50
C THR A 262 -3.47 23.78 -7.58
N SER A 263 -2.87 22.71 -7.08
CA SER A 263 -3.43 21.36 -7.06
C SER A 263 -4.43 21.18 -5.92
N GLU A 264 -5.35 20.25 -6.12
CA GLU A 264 -6.22 19.68 -5.09
C GLU A 264 -5.78 18.23 -4.84
N ILE A 265 -5.56 17.90 -3.58
CA ILE A 265 -4.98 16.61 -3.18
C ILE A 265 -6.01 15.86 -2.34
N HIS A 266 -6.35 14.65 -2.76
CA HIS A 266 -7.18 13.70 -2.02
C HIS A 266 -6.35 12.50 -1.61
N ASN A 267 -6.13 12.34 -0.31
CA ASN A 267 -5.43 11.19 0.23
C ASN A 267 -6.38 9.98 0.28
N TYR A 268 -5.85 8.79 -0.03
CA TYR A 268 -6.58 7.54 0.11
C TYR A 268 -5.75 6.44 0.79
N ALA A 269 -6.44 5.61 1.58
CA ALA A 269 -5.83 4.53 2.34
C ALA A 269 -5.21 3.48 1.40
N THR A 270 -4.07 2.92 1.80
CA THR A 270 -3.48 1.76 1.15
C THR A 270 -3.25 0.63 2.13
N THR A 271 -2.95 -0.57 1.64
CA THR A 271 -2.47 -1.68 2.46
C THR A 271 -0.95 -1.79 2.50
N ASN A 272 -0.21 -0.75 2.07
CA ASN A 272 1.24 -0.69 2.19
C ASN A 272 1.61 -0.52 3.66
N TYR A 273 2.07 -1.59 4.26
CA TYR A 273 2.26 -1.76 5.69
C TYR A 273 3.74 -1.76 6.06
N HIS A 274 4.11 -0.89 7.00
CA HIS A 274 5.44 -0.76 7.57
C HIS A 274 5.53 -1.48 8.90
N TYR A 275 6.58 -2.27 9.08
CA TYR A 275 6.77 -3.08 10.26
C TYR A 275 8.25 -3.32 10.60
N VAL A 276 8.48 -3.85 11.80
CA VAL A 276 9.78 -4.33 12.23
C VAL A 276 9.65 -5.77 12.71
N MET A 277 10.59 -6.62 12.34
CA MET A 277 10.72 -7.97 12.87
C MET A 277 12.17 -8.25 13.32
N PHE A 278 12.34 -9.37 13.99
CA PHE A 278 13.58 -9.76 14.67
C PHE A 278 14.11 -11.05 14.09
N ASN A 279 15.44 -11.21 14.10
CA ASN A 279 16.05 -12.53 13.94
C ASN A 279 15.98 -13.28 15.28
N GLU A 280 15.06 -14.22 15.41
CA GLU A 280 14.84 -14.98 16.65
C GLU A 280 15.96 -15.99 16.96
N GLU A 281 16.90 -16.20 16.05
CA GLU A 281 18.12 -17.00 16.29
C GLU A 281 19.31 -16.12 16.74
N SER A 282 19.20 -14.79 16.66
CA SER A 282 20.25 -13.88 17.11
C SER A 282 20.40 -13.86 18.64
N ASN A 283 21.52 -13.35 19.12
CA ASN A 283 21.81 -13.33 20.55
C ASN A 283 20.79 -12.58 21.39
N ILE A 284 20.24 -11.47 20.86
CA ILE A 284 19.27 -10.63 21.56
C ILE A 284 17.85 -10.86 21.04
N GLY A 285 17.67 -11.10 19.75
CA GLY A 285 16.35 -11.30 19.13
C GLY A 285 15.61 -12.53 19.68
N ARG A 286 16.30 -13.54 20.18
CA ARG A 286 15.70 -14.73 20.83
C ARG A 286 15.00 -14.43 22.17
N PHE A 287 15.32 -13.27 22.82
CA PHE A 287 14.72 -12.94 24.10
C PHE A 287 13.33 -12.31 23.90
N ASN A 288 12.29 -13.04 24.27
CA ASN A 288 10.90 -12.58 24.16
C ASN A 288 10.69 -11.23 24.86
N GLY A 289 11.21 -11.06 26.08
CA GLY A 289 11.09 -9.80 26.82
C GLY A 289 11.74 -8.61 26.12
N PHE A 290 12.84 -8.81 25.38
CA PHE A 290 13.40 -7.78 24.53
C PHE A 290 12.42 -7.40 23.41
N ARG A 291 11.92 -8.37 22.67
CA ARG A 291 10.97 -8.14 21.58
C ARG A 291 9.67 -7.47 22.07
N GLN A 292 9.15 -7.90 23.23
CA GLN A 292 7.97 -7.27 23.87
C GLN A 292 8.20 -5.79 24.18
N ALA A 293 9.37 -5.43 24.73
CA ALA A 293 9.72 -4.06 25.05
C ALA A 293 9.69 -3.15 23.81
N MET A 294 10.05 -3.68 22.63
CA MET A 294 10.09 -2.94 21.37
C MET A 294 8.71 -2.48 20.89
N ASN A 295 7.59 -3.04 21.41
CA ASN A 295 6.26 -2.49 21.13
C ASN A 295 6.11 -1.01 21.53
N TYR A 296 6.87 -0.58 22.54
CA TYR A 296 6.85 0.78 23.12
C TYR A 296 7.98 1.68 22.61
N ALA A 297 8.86 1.16 21.74
CA ALA A 297 10.10 1.80 21.35
C ALA A 297 10.00 2.60 20.05
N PHE A 298 8.92 2.46 19.28
CA PHE A 298 8.77 3.12 17.99
C PHE A 298 7.79 4.28 18.05
N ASP A 299 8.26 5.48 17.70
CA ASP A 299 7.44 6.70 17.62
C ASP A 299 6.69 6.71 16.28
N ARG A 300 5.49 6.13 16.30
CA ARG A 300 4.62 5.98 15.12
C ARG A 300 4.04 7.31 14.66
N ALA A 301 3.83 8.24 15.59
CA ALA A 301 3.38 9.59 15.25
C ALA A 301 4.47 10.33 14.47
N TYR A 302 5.73 10.23 14.91
CA TYR A 302 6.88 10.79 14.19
C TYR A 302 6.99 10.23 12.76
N PHE A 303 6.76 8.93 12.58
CA PHE A 303 6.69 8.34 11.23
C PHE A 303 5.61 9.01 10.38
N ALA A 304 4.37 9.09 10.87
CA ALA A 304 3.25 9.56 10.08
C ALA A 304 3.31 11.09 9.83
N GLU A 305 3.62 11.88 10.85
CA GLU A 305 3.52 13.34 10.81
C GLU A 305 4.80 14.00 10.28
N GLU A 306 5.98 13.57 10.78
CA GLU A 306 7.24 14.23 10.44
C GLU A 306 7.92 13.61 9.21
N LEU A 307 7.99 12.28 9.14
CA LEU A 307 8.71 11.61 8.04
C LEU A 307 7.84 11.46 6.79
N MET A 308 6.55 11.17 6.96
CA MET A 308 5.59 11.02 5.86
C MET A 308 4.76 12.28 5.61
N HIS A 309 4.99 13.36 6.38
CA HIS A 309 4.30 14.65 6.21
C HIS A 309 2.77 14.53 6.19
N GLY A 310 2.20 13.67 7.04
CA GLY A 310 0.78 13.39 7.11
C GLY A 310 0.25 12.42 6.03
N ASN A 311 1.15 11.80 5.25
CA ASN A 311 0.78 10.82 4.22
C ASN A 311 0.96 9.37 4.70
N ALA A 312 0.71 9.13 5.97
CA ALA A 312 0.64 7.79 6.56
C ALA A 312 -0.31 7.77 7.73
N ALA A 313 -0.86 6.60 8.00
CA ALA A 313 -1.65 6.31 9.19
C ALA A 313 -0.80 5.52 10.18
N ALA A 314 -0.47 6.13 11.33
CA ALA A 314 0.22 5.44 12.42
C ALA A 314 -0.65 4.29 12.95
N SER A 315 -0.09 3.10 13.11
CA SER A 315 -0.81 1.95 13.67
C SER A 315 0.09 1.05 14.51
N ALA A 316 -0.34 0.74 15.72
CA ALA A 316 0.37 -0.19 16.60
C ALA A 316 -0.04 -1.66 16.37
N VAL A 317 -0.98 -1.91 15.46
CA VAL A 317 -1.49 -3.24 15.10
C VAL A 317 -1.55 -3.37 13.57
N PRO A 318 -1.51 -4.58 12.99
CA PRO A 318 -1.44 -4.78 11.55
C PRO A 318 -2.81 -4.61 10.85
N MET A 319 -3.51 -3.51 11.12
CA MET A 319 -4.76 -3.12 10.48
C MET A 319 -4.80 -1.61 10.30
N TYR A 320 -5.43 -1.14 9.23
CA TYR A 320 -5.59 0.29 8.98
C TYR A 320 -6.55 0.91 10.01
N PRO A 321 -6.23 2.07 10.62
CA PRO A 321 -6.98 2.59 11.77
C PRO A 321 -8.46 2.94 11.53
N THR A 322 -8.88 3.15 10.27
CA THR A 322 -10.29 3.44 9.94
C THR A 322 -11.16 2.20 9.79
N CYS A 323 -10.56 0.99 9.83
CA CYS A 323 -11.33 -0.25 9.74
C CYS A 323 -12.25 -0.43 10.95
N ALA A 324 -13.45 -0.93 10.72
CA ALA A 324 -14.47 -1.15 11.77
C ALA A 324 -13.99 -2.11 12.88
N ASP A 325 -13.14 -3.07 12.54
CA ASP A 325 -12.59 -4.06 13.47
C ASP A 325 -11.30 -3.61 14.18
N TYR A 326 -10.84 -2.36 13.97
CA TYR A 326 -9.62 -1.85 14.57
C TYR A 326 -9.74 -1.75 16.11
N PRO A 327 -8.88 -2.42 16.90
CA PRO A 327 -8.98 -2.46 18.36
C PRO A 327 -8.35 -1.22 19.00
N GLN A 328 -8.97 -0.04 18.88
CA GLN A 328 -8.41 1.26 19.25
C GLN A 328 -7.79 1.28 20.65
N GLN A 329 -8.54 0.86 21.68
CA GLN A 329 -8.06 0.89 23.07
C GLN A 329 -6.81 0.01 23.27
N TYR A 330 -6.73 -1.12 22.57
CA TYR A 330 -5.57 -1.98 22.65
C TYR A 330 -4.37 -1.36 21.90
N ALA A 331 -4.59 -0.81 20.72
CA ALA A 331 -3.55 -0.10 19.96
C ALA A 331 -2.99 1.09 20.78
N ASP A 332 -3.84 1.86 21.45
CA ASP A 332 -3.43 2.96 22.34
C ASP A 332 -2.57 2.47 23.51
N SER A 333 -2.82 1.26 24.03
CA SER A 333 -2.01 0.67 25.10
C SER A 333 -0.58 0.32 24.68
N LEU A 334 -0.31 0.24 23.37
CA LEU A 334 1.01 0.02 22.76
C LEU A 334 1.67 1.32 22.25
N ALA A 335 1.17 2.47 22.73
CA ALA A 335 1.73 3.77 22.35
C ALA A 335 3.22 3.88 22.69
N TYR A 336 3.95 4.66 21.88
CA TYR A 336 5.36 4.97 22.11
C TYR A 336 5.58 5.51 23.52
N ASN A 337 6.44 4.84 24.30
CA ASN A 337 6.75 5.20 25.67
C ASN A 337 8.08 4.55 26.12
N LEU A 338 9.15 5.33 26.10
CA LEU A 338 10.49 4.84 26.46
C LEU A 338 10.60 4.40 27.91
N GLU A 339 9.85 5.01 28.85
CA GLU A 339 9.85 4.58 30.23
C GLU A 339 9.22 3.19 30.38
N THR A 340 8.09 2.93 29.70
CA THR A 340 7.48 1.60 29.66
C THR A 340 8.41 0.60 28.97
N CYS A 341 9.06 0.98 27.86
CA CYS A 341 10.07 0.15 27.20
C CYS A 341 11.16 -0.27 28.18
N ARG A 342 11.74 0.68 28.90
CA ARG A 342 12.78 0.43 29.92
C ARG A 342 12.29 -0.52 31.00
N LEU A 343 11.10 -0.30 31.56
CA LEU A 343 10.54 -1.17 32.60
C LEU A 343 10.34 -2.61 32.13
N VAL A 344 9.91 -2.82 30.87
CA VAL A 344 9.74 -4.15 30.29
C VAL A 344 11.11 -4.83 30.11
N LEU A 345 12.12 -4.09 29.64
CA LEU A 345 13.50 -4.57 29.52
C LEU A 345 14.04 -5.02 30.89
N GLU A 346 13.95 -4.16 31.92
CA GLU A 346 14.44 -4.46 33.27
C GLU A 346 13.74 -5.68 33.89
N ASN A 347 12.42 -5.76 33.76
CA ASN A 347 11.62 -6.90 34.24
C ASN A 347 11.99 -8.21 33.53
N SER A 348 12.50 -8.12 32.29
CA SER A 348 12.97 -9.26 31.48
C SER A 348 14.44 -9.62 31.75
N GLY A 349 15.09 -8.93 32.70
CA GLY A 349 16.49 -9.19 33.04
C GLY A 349 17.49 -8.50 32.11
N ILE A 350 17.05 -7.50 31.36
CA ILE A 350 17.91 -6.64 30.53
C ILE A 350 18.06 -5.32 31.27
N LYS A 351 19.19 -5.08 31.89
CA LYS A 351 19.45 -3.91 32.73
C LYS A 351 20.94 -3.62 32.85
N ASP A 352 21.28 -2.45 33.34
CA ASP A 352 22.64 -2.06 33.69
C ASP A 352 23.10 -2.80 34.95
N TYR A 353 23.94 -3.83 34.80
CA TYR A 353 24.42 -4.66 35.91
C TYR A 353 25.69 -4.12 36.56
N ASP A 354 26.51 -3.35 35.85
CA ASP A 354 27.79 -2.84 36.32
C ASP A 354 27.79 -1.31 36.59
N ASN A 355 26.65 -0.65 36.35
CA ASN A 355 26.41 0.79 36.52
C ASN A 355 27.28 1.65 35.59
N ASP A 356 27.54 1.20 34.36
CA ASP A 356 28.28 1.95 33.34
C ASP A 356 27.37 2.74 32.39
N GLY A 357 26.05 2.67 32.60
CA GLY A 357 25.02 3.34 31.81
C GLY A 357 24.63 2.57 30.54
N LYS A 358 25.10 1.34 30.35
CA LYS A 358 24.72 0.47 29.26
C LYS A 358 23.89 -0.70 29.77
N LEU A 359 22.95 -1.16 28.93
CA LEU A 359 22.15 -2.33 29.27
C LEU A 359 22.83 -3.62 28.84
N GLU A 360 22.77 -4.62 29.70
CA GLU A 360 23.26 -5.96 29.46
C GLU A 360 22.16 -7.00 29.67
N TYR A 361 22.41 -8.19 29.16
CA TYR A 361 21.68 -9.41 29.51
C TYR A 361 22.63 -10.46 30.08
N MET A 362 22.11 -11.36 30.91
CA MET A 362 22.92 -12.41 31.52
C MET A 362 22.96 -13.66 30.63
N SER A 363 24.19 -14.04 30.22
CA SER A 363 24.50 -15.33 29.56
C SER A 363 25.78 -15.90 30.13
N GLY A 364 25.70 -16.45 31.38
CA GLY A 364 26.86 -16.83 32.17
C GLY A 364 27.56 -15.64 32.84
N SER A 365 27.79 -14.55 32.10
CA SER A 365 28.22 -13.22 32.55
C SER A 365 27.38 -12.16 31.90
N ALA A 366 27.48 -10.92 32.41
CA ALA A 366 26.83 -9.76 31.76
C ALA A 366 27.38 -9.55 30.34
N GLN A 367 26.51 -9.47 29.37
CA GLN A 367 26.83 -9.27 27.96
C GLN A 367 26.22 -7.96 27.49
N LYS A 368 27.05 -7.04 26.97
CA LYS A 368 26.59 -5.78 26.37
C LYS A 368 25.76 -6.05 25.12
N ILE A 369 24.77 -5.19 24.92
CA ILE A 369 23.84 -5.31 23.80
C ILE A 369 24.28 -4.33 22.70
N GLU A 370 24.65 -4.88 21.56
CA GLU A 370 24.88 -4.14 20.32
C GLU A 370 23.92 -4.67 19.27
N LEU A 371 22.89 -3.89 18.95
CA LEU A 371 21.86 -4.27 18.00
C LEU A 371 22.29 -3.96 16.56
N LYS A 372 22.20 -4.92 15.67
CA LYS A 372 22.32 -4.70 14.23
C LYS A 372 20.93 -4.52 13.63
N PHE A 373 20.59 -3.30 13.23
CA PHE A 373 19.32 -2.97 12.61
C PHE A 373 19.50 -2.62 11.15
N ILE A 374 18.99 -3.44 10.25
CA ILE A 374 19.09 -3.23 8.80
C ILE A 374 17.82 -2.60 8.24
N VAL A 375 17.98 -1.71 7.26
CA VAL A 375 16.90 -1.03 6.54
C VAL A 375 17.31 -0.80 5.09
N CYS A 376 16.35 -0.93 4.15
CA CYS A 376 16.58 -0.52 2.76
C CYS A 376 16.67 1.01 2.67
N SER A 377 17.67 1.51 1.94
CA SER A 377 17.92 2.94 1.77
C SER A 377 17.12 3.59 0.63
N ASP A 378 16.10 2.91 0.15
CA ASP A 378 15.20 3.36 -0.94
C ASP A 378 14.23 4.47 -0.52
N SER A 379 14.02 4.69 0.79
CA SER A 379 13.14 5.72 1.34
C SER A 379 13.78 6.43 2.54
N SER A 380 13.73 7.78 2.52
CA SER A 380 14.17 8.59 3.65
C SER A 380 13.27 8.43 4.89
N ALA A 381 12.00 8.10 4.69
CA ALA A 381 11.09 7.82 5.79
C ALA A 381 11.48 6.55 6.55
N LYS A 382 11.76 5.45 5.84
CA LYS A 382 12.22 4.18 6.45
C LYS A 382 13.51 4.37 7.25
N THR A 383 14.53 4.98 6.63
CA THR A 383 15.81 5.25 7.31
C THR A 383 15.64 6.22 8.48
N GLY A 384 14.72 7.19 8.37
CA GLY A 384 14.38 8.15 9.43
C GLY A 384 13.80 7.45 10.67
N VAL A 385 12.87 6.49 10.50
CA VAL A 385 12.33 5.70 11.62
C VAL A 385 13.43 4.95 12.34
N VAL A 386 14.32 4.28 11.61
CA VAL A 386 15.38 3.46 12.19
C VAL A 386 16.43 4.33 12.92
N ARG A 387 16.78 5.50 12.37
CA ARG A 387 17.67 6.46 13.03
C ARG A 387 17.06 7.04 14.31
N LYS A 388 15.76 7.39 14.29
CA LYS A 388 15.03 7.86 15.48
C LYS A 388 15.03 6.77 16.56
N PHE A 389 14.69 5.54 16.20
CA PHE A 389 14.76 4.39 17.10
C PHE A 389 16.17 4.23 17.69
N ALA A 390 17.23 4.30 16.88
CA ALA A 390 18.59 4.16 17.36
C ALA A 390 18.97 5.24 18.40
N SER A 391 18.58 6.48 18.15
CA SER A 391 18.79 7.59 19.09
C SER A 391 18.02 7.38 20.41
N ASP A 392 16.79 6.89 20.34
CA ASP A 392 15.97 6.61 21.52
C ASP A 392 16.56 5.47 22.36
N MET A 393 17.01 4.40 21.70
CA MET A 393 17.64 3.26 22.37
C MET A 393 18.98 3.64 23.02
N GLU A 394 19.75 4.52 22.40
CA GLU A 394 20.98 5.03 22.98
C GLU A 394 20.71 5.76 24.29
N SER A 395 19.61 6.53 24.37
CA SER A 395 19.16 7.20 25.61
C SER A 395 18.80 6.21 26.72
N LEU A 396 18.43 4.99 26.38
CA LEU A 396 18.15 3.89 27.32
C LEU A 396 19.39 3.04 27.64
N GLY A 397 20.54 3.32 27.04
CA GLY A 397 21.77 2.57 27.22
C GLY A 397 21.96 1.37 26.29
N LEU A 398 21.19 1.27 25.21
CA LEU A 398 21.36 0.29 24.15
C LEU A 398 22.16 0.88 22.97
N THR A 399 23.14 0.16 22.46
CA THR A 399 23.86 0.56 21.24
C THR A 399 23.17 -0.05 20.02
N VAL A 400 22.83 0.77 19.01
CA VAL A 400 22.22 0.33 17.76
C VAL A 400 23.11 0.67 16.59
N ASN A 401 23.57 -0.37 15.90
CA ASN A 401 24.33 -0.26 14.64
C ASN A 401 23.34 -0.29 13.48
N VAL A 402 22.97 0.91 12.98
CA VAL A 402 22.08 1.05 11.83
C VAL A 402 22.85 0.79 10.55
N GLN A 403 22.32 -0.11 9.72
CA GLN A 403 22.84 -0.39 8.38
C GLN A 403 21.80 -0.03 7.33
N GLU A 404 22.05 1.04 6.60
CA GLU A 404 21.25 1.48 5.46
C GLU A 404 21.83 0.82 4.20
N LEU A 405 21.09 -0.12 3.64
CA LEU A 405 21.55 -1.00 2.58
C LEU A 405 20.82 -0.70 1.26
N THR A 406 21.52 -0.88 0.14
CA THR A 406 20.81 -0.96 -1.16
C THR A 406 19.87 -2.16 -1.16
N TRP A 407 18.84 -2.15 -2.00
CA TRP A 407 17.86 -3.24 -2.08
C TRP A 407 18.51 -4.63 -2.23
N GLU A 408 19.51 -4.76 -3.10
CA GLU A 408 20.22 -6.02 -3.32
C GLU A 408 20.95 -6.50 -2.05
N ASN A 409 21.68 -5.59 -1.36
CA ASN A 409 22.40 -5.93 -0.13
C ASN A 409 21.46 -6.18 1.04
N TYR A 410 20.31 -5.48 1.06
CA TYR A 410 19.28 -5.67 2.07
C TYR A 410 18.66 -7.07 1.96
N LEU A 411 18.27 -7.49 0.75
CA LEU A 411 17.76 -8.86 0.52
C LEU A 411 18.79 -9.92 0.89
N GLN A 412 20.05 -9.73 0.50
CA GLN A 412 21.11 -10.67 0.86
C GLN A 412 21.30 -10.77 2.38
N ALA A 413 21.26 -9.65 3.11
CA ALA A 413 21.35 -9.65 4.57
C ALA A 413 20.16 -10.35 5.23
N LEU A 414 18.93 -10.21 4.68
CA LEU A 414 17.75 -10.94 5.14
C LEU A 414 17.91 -12.45 4.94
N GLU A 415 18.32 -12.89 3.75
CA GLU A 415 18.55 -14.30 3.43
C GLU A 415 19.64 -14.93 4.32
N ASP A 416 20.74 -14.22 4.54
CA ASP A 416 21.85 -14.67 5.40
C ASP A 416 21.50 -14.63 6.89
N GLY A 417 20.48 -13.86 7.30
CA GLY A 417 20.14 -13.60 8.70
C GLY A 417 21.16 -12.72 9.40
N ASP A 418 21.84 -11.86 8.65
CA ASP A 418 22.89 -10.98 9.16
C ASP A 418 22.31 -9.70 9.76
N PHE A 419 21.43 -9.85 10.74
CA PHE A 419 20.75 -8.77 11.47
C PHE A 419 20.21 -9.28 12.81
N ASP A 420 19.94 -8.37 13.74
CA ASP A 420 19.09 -8.61 14.93
C ASP A 420 17.65 -8.12 14.68
N MET A 421 17.52 -7.03 13.96
CA MET A 421 16.24 -6.42 13.59
C MET A 421 16.27 -5.98 12.12
N TYR A 422 15.13 -6.01 11.45
CA TYR A 422 14.96 -5.43 10.12
C TYR A 422 13.68 -4.60 10.02
N TYR A 423 13.73 -3.54 9.25
CA TYR A 423 12.58 -2.71 8.90
C TYR A 423 12.00 -3.19 7.57
N GLY A 424 10.78 -3.69 7.58
CA GLY A 424 10.09 -4.23 6.41
C GLY A 424 8.94 -3.34 5.96
N GLU A 425 8.59 -3.51 4.70
CA GLU A 425 7.39 -2.98 4.07
C GLU A 425 6.77 -4.05 3.20
N VAL A 426 5.45 -4.19 3.24
CA VAL A 426 4.71 -5.15 2.43
C VAL A 426 3.31 -4.61 2.12
N LYS A 427 2.77 -4.98 0.97
CA LYS A 427 1.35 -4.77 0.67
C LYS A 427 0.53 -5.91 1.27
N LEU A 428 -0.19 -5.64 2.36
CA LEU A 428 -1.09 -6.62 2.97
C LEU A 428 -2.30 -6.91 2.06
N ARG A 429 -2.97 -8.02 2.33
CA ARG A 429 -4.28 -8.33 1.75
C ARG A 429 -5.35 -7.40 2.32
N ASN A 430 -6.42 -7.16 1.58
CA ASN A 430 -7.49 -6.25 2.00
C ASN A 430 -8.27 -6.71 3.25
N ASN A 431 -8.10 -7.95 3.69
CA ASN A 431 -8.63 -8.50 4.95
C ASN A 431 -7.61 -8.44 6.11
N PHE A 432 -6.46 -7.79 5.92
CA PHE A 432 -5.37 -7.64 6.91
C PHE A 432 -4.84 -8.97 7.46
N ASP A 433 -4.86 -10.02 6.66
CA ASP A 433 -4.22 -11.29 6.98
C ASP A 433 -2.69 -11.13 6.95
N VAL A 434 -2.04 -11.42 8.08
CA VAL A 434 -0.58 -11.35 8.27
C VAL A 434 0.09 -12.72 8.28
N THR A 435 -0.60 -13.76 7.81
CA THR A 435 -0.06 -15.13 7.77
C THR A 435 1.31 -15.17 7.13
N GLU A 436 1.50 -14.51 5.97
CA GLU A 436 2.77 -14.55 5.23
C GLU A 436 3.95 -13.92 5.99
N LEU A 437 3.68 -13.02 6.95
CA LEU A 437 4.74 -12.45 7.80
C LEU A 437 5.08 -13.33 8.99
N LEU A 438 4.13 -14.15 9.48
CA LEU A 438 4.30 -14.96 10.69
C LEU A 438 4.61 -16.43 10.40
N ASP A 439 4.23 -16.94 9.22
CA ASP A 439 4.46 -18.35 8.86
C ASP A 439 5.95 -18.62 8.64
N PRO A 440 6.54 -19.54 9.44
CA PRO A 440 7.95 -19.93 9.29
C PRO A 440 8.34 -20.44 7.90
N ASP A 441 7.37 -20.98 7.16
CA ASP A 441 7.59 -21.54 5.82
C ASP A 441 7.32 -20.51 4.69
N SER A 442 6.98 -19.26 5.04
CA SER A 442 6.74 -18.19 4.08
C SER A 442 8.04 -17.52 3.62
N ASP A 443 8.12 -17.22 2.32
CA ASP A 443 9.22 -16.46 1.71
C ASP A 443 9.31 -15.01 2.23
N LEU A 444 8.26 -14.49 2.88
CA LEU A 444 8.25 -13.14 3.47
C LEU A 444 8.64 -13.12 4.96
N ASN A 445 8.81 -14.28 5.59
CA ASN A 445 9.21 -14.37 6.98
C ASN A 445 10.71 -14.59 7.13
N TYR A 446 11.45 -13.54 7.37
CA TYR A 446 12.89 -13.60 7.64
C TYR A 446 13.23 -13.69 9.14
N SER A 447 12.23 -13.83 10.03
CA SER A 447 12.45 -13.84 11.49
C SER A 447 13.21 -15.08 12.00
N ARG A 448 13.23 -16.16 11.22
CA ARG A 448 13.77 -17.47 11.62
C ARG A 448 13.08 -18.08 12.86
N GLY A 449 11.98 -17.48 13.31
CA GLY A 449 11.11 -18.02 14.34
C GLY A 449 10.45 -19.32 13.87
N LYS A 450 10.13 -20.19 14.85
CA LYS A 450 9.51 -21.51 14.57
C LYS A 450 8.16 -21.69 15.25
N ASP A 451 7.64 -20.61 15.84
CA ASP A 451 6.34 -20.65 16.49
C ASP A 451 5.22 -20.62 15.45
N SER A 452 4.38 -21.65 15.45
CA SER A 452 3.20 -21.78 14.60
C SER A 452 1.88 -21.55 15.34
N SER A 453 1.95 -21.15 16.60
CA SER A 453 0.73 -20.91 17.43
C SER A 453 -0.15 -19.78 16.88
N PHE A 454 0.43 -18.86 16.10
CA PHE A 454 -0.28 -17.78 15.42
C PHE A 454 -1.43 -18.29 14.52
N VAL A 455 -1.31 -19.51 13.94
CA VAL A 455 -2.29 -20.08 13.00
C VAL A 455 -3.69 -20.14 13.63
N GLY A 456 -3.77 -20.54 14.92
CA GLY A 456 -5.05 -20.58 15.62
C GLY A 456 -5.70 -19.21 15.77
N TYR A 457 -4.90 -18.18 16.08
CA TYR A 457 -5.40 -16.80 16.22
C TYR A 457 -5.83 -16.20 14.88
N ILE A 458 -5.06 -16.41 13.81
CA ILE A 458 -5.41 -15.94 12.47
C ILE A 458 -6.68 -16.64 11.97
N ASN A 459 -6.76 -17.96 12.07
CA ASN A 459 -7.96 -18.70 11.63
C ASN A 459 -9.21 -18.27 12.40
N ASN A 460 -9.09 -18.03 13.71
CA ASN A 460 -10.20 -17.50 14.51
C ASN A 460 -10.63 -16.09 14.04
N TYR A 461 -9.68 -15.23 13.69
CA TYR A 461 -9.98 -13.90 13.15
C TYR A 461 -10.65 -13.98 11.79
N LEU A 462 -10.09 -14.74 10.85
CA LEU A 462 -10.64 -14.87 9.49
C LEU A 462 -12.04 -15.50 9.49
N ALA A 463 -12.27 -16.53 10.30
CA ALA A 463 -13.57 -17.20 10.39
C ALA A 463 -14.61 -16.46 11.24
N ALA A 464 -14.22 -15.40 11.96
CA ALA A 464 -15.12 -14.71 12.87
C ALA A 464 -16.20 -13.91 12.12
N GLY A 465 -17.45 -14.07 12.53
CA GLY A 465 -18.54 -13.21 12.06
C GLY A 465 -18.48 -11.80 12.62
N ASP A 466 -19.25 -10.87 12.05
CA ASP A 466 -19.18 -9.41 12.28
C ASP A 466 -19.19 -9.03 13.77
N THR A 467 -19.99 -9.70 14.59
CA THR A 467 -20.12 -9.39 16.03
C THR A 467 -18.94 -9.81 16.90
N SER A 468 -18.08 -10.70 16.42
CA SER A 468 -16.95 -11.27 17.15
C SER A 468 -15.59 -10.93 16.55
N ARG A 469 -15.55 -10.46 15.30
CA ARG A 469 -14.33 -10.27 14.52
C ARG A 469 -13.34 -9.31 15.20
N SER A 470 -13.79 -8.16 15.66
CA SER A 470 -12.94 -7.20 16.38
C SER A 470 -12.29 -7.82 17.62
N ALA A 471 -13.04 -8.64 18.39
CA ALA A 471 -12.49 -9.35 19.54
C ALA A 471 -11.45 -10.41 19.15
N MET A 472 -11.68 -11.16 18.08
CA MET A 472 -10.73 -12.16 17.58
C MET A 472 -9.47 -11.50 17.02
N PHE A 473 -9.62 -10.39 16.29
CA PHE A 473 -8.47 -9.60 15.85
C PHE A 473 -7.67 -9.03 17.02
N GLN A 474 -8.32 -8.53 18.05
CA GLN A 474 -7.62 -8.07 19.26
C GLN A 474 -6.83 -9.22 19.93
N GLN A 475 -7.36 -10.44 19.95
CA GLN A 475 -6.62 -11.60 20.48
C GLN A 475 -5.37 -11.92 19.64
N LEU A 476 -5.47 -11.83 18.31
CA LEU A 476 -4.32 -11.95 17.42
C LEU A 476 -3.27 -10.86 17.72
N CYS A 477 -3.70 -9.60 17.86
CA CYS A 477 -2.80 -8.50 18.23
C CYS A 477 -2.14 -8.71 19.59
N GLN A 478 -2.87 -9.23 20.59
CA GLN A 478 -2.32 -9.58 21.91
C GLN A 478 -1.27 -10.70 21.81
N TYR A 479 -1.50 -11.70 20.99
CA TYR A 479 -0.52 -12.73 20.71
C TYR A 479 0.75 -12.14 20.05
N ILE A 480 0.60 -11.36 18.99
CA ILE A 480 1.71 -10.72 18.27
C ILE A 480 2.55 -9.84 19.22
N ALA A 481 1.92 -8.97 19.99
CA ALA A 481 2.62 -8.11 20.94
C ALA A 481 3.23 -8.90 22.11
N GLY A 482 2.55 -9.97 22.56
CA GLY A 482 3.00 -10.85 23.63
C GLY A 482 4.20 -11.71 23.24
N THR A 483 4.35 -12.05 21.98
CA THR A 483 5.56 -12.72 21.43
C THR A 483 6.60 -11.71 20.96
N GLY A 484 6.18 -10.49 20.66
CA GLY A 484 7.02 -9.48 20.01
C GLY A 484 7.50 -9.93 18.62
N SER A 485 6.77 -10.81 17.95
CA SER A 485 7.17 -11.35 16.65
C SER A 485 7.10 -10.31 15.53
N LEU A 486 6.19 -9.34 15.63
CA LEU A 486 5.94 -8.31 14.64
C LEU A 486 5.58 -6.99 15.34
N ILE A 487 6.30 -5.92 15.02
CA ILE A 487 6.04 -4.58 15.53
C ILE A 487 5.46 -3.75 14.40
N SER A 488 4.20 -3.36 14.50
CA SER A 488 3.54 -2.46 13.54
C SER A 488 4.06 -1.03 13.66
N ILE A 489 4.27 -0.36 12.54
CA ILE A 489 4.64 1.07 12.45
C ILE A 489 3.47 1.87 11.90
N GLY A 490 2.88 1.46 10.78
CA GLY A 490 1.77 2.16 10.16
C GLY A 490 1.54 1.75 8.71
N PHE A 491 0.69 2.51 8.04
CA PHE A 491 0.32 2.32 6.64
C PHE A 491 0.55 3.60 5.86
N GLU A 492 0.98 3.47 4.61
CA GLU A 492 1.03 4.61 3.70
C GLU A 492 -0.35 5.03 3.24
N THR A 493 -0.51 6.33 2.98
CA THR A 493 -1.60 6.86 2.18
C THR A 493 -1.06 7.38 0.86
N HIS A 494 -1.73 7.07 -0.23
CA HIS A 494 -1.40 7.61 -1.52
C HIS A 494 -2.27 8.83 -1.83
N GLN A 495 -1.90 9.56 -2.87
CA GLN A 495 -2.54 10.80 -3.26
C GLN A 495 -3.14 10.68 -4.66
N PHE A 496 -4.36 11.14 -4.80
CA PHE A 496 -4.96 11.53 -6.06
C PHE A 496 -4.88 13.04 -6.17
N ILE A 497 -4.38 13.55 -7.27
CA ILE A 497 -4.08 14.97 -7.46
C ILE A 497 -4.76 15.44 -8.74
N SER A 498 -5.54 16.51 -8.64
CA SER A 498 -6.23 17.18 -9.74
C SER A 498 -5.99 18.67 -9.67
N HIS A 499 -6.37 19.39 -10.74
CA HIS A 499 -6.39 20.85 -10.71
C HIS A 499 -7.53 21.36 -9.84
N ARG A 500 -7.23 22.37 -9.00
CA ARG A 500 -8.17 22.87 -8.02
C ARG A 500 -9.45 23.42 -8.66
N GLY A 501 -10.60 22.91 -8.23
CA GLY A 501 -11.92 23.35 -8.65
C GLY A 501 -12.32 22.89 -10.05
N VAL A 502 -11.55 22.02 -10.69
CA VAL A 502 -11.85 21.44 -12.01
C VAL A 502 -12.72 20.20 -11.88
N ILE A 503 -12.49 19.39 -10.88
CA ILE A 503 -13.23 18.13 -10.67
C ILE A 503 -13.91 18.17 -9.30
N LYS A 504 -15.19 17.73 -9.24
CA LYS A 504 -15.92 17.52 -7.99
C LYS A 504 -16.41 16.08 -7.92
N GLY A 505 -16.70 15.60 -6.69
CA GLY A 505 -17.16 14.23 -6.45
C GLY A 505 -16.03 13.21 -6.32
N VAL A 506 -14.79 13.68 -6.27
CA VAL A 506 -13.60 12.81 -6.15
C VAL A 506 -13.57 12.07 -4.81
N ASN A 507 -13.53 10.75 -4.84
CA ASN A 507 -13.44 9.89 -3.66
C ASN A 507 -12.53 8.68 -3.94
N PRO A 508 -11.21 8.88 -4.09
CA PRO A 508 -10.28 7.84 -4.50
C PRO A 508 -10.11 6.78 -3.41
N ASN A 509 -9.88 5.53 -3.83
CA ASN A 509 -9.50 4.45 -2.94
C ASN A 509 -8.36 3.61 -3.53
N ALA A 510 -7.76 2.70 -2.74
CA ALA A 510 -6.60 1.93 -3.15
C ALA A 510 -6.87 0.96 -4.31
N GLY A 511 -8.10 0.46 -4.42
CA GLY A 511 -8.51 -0.45 -5.50
C GLY A 511 -8.80 0.28 -6.80
N ASN A 512 -9.31 1.51 -6.70
CA ASN A 512 -9.74 2.33 -7.81
C ASN A 512 -9.56 3.84 -7.49
N PRO A 513 -8.44 4.46 -7.85
CA PRO A 513 -8.25 5.90 -7.63
C PRO A 513 -9.24 6.79 -8.41
N LEU A 514 -9.88 6.27 -9.47
CA LEU A 514 -10.97 6.93 -10.20
C LEU A 514 -12.35 6.40 -9.77
N TYR A 515 -12.46 5.93 -8.51
CA TYR A 515 -13.73 5.43 -7.98
C TYR A 515 -14.84 6.47 -8.18
N ASP A 516 -15.99 5.98 -8.62
CA ASP A 516 -17.19 6.78 -8.89
C ASP A 516 -17.03 7.83 -10.01
N PHE A 517 -16.06 7.64 -10.91
CA PHE A 517 -15.83 8.54 -12.06
C PHE A 517 -17.10 8.86 -12.86
N PRO A 518 -18.04 7.93 -13.10
CA PRO A 518 -19.27 8.25 -13.80
C PRO A 518 -20.12 9.37 -13.16
N ASN A 519 -19.98 9.58 -11.85
CA ASN A 519 -20.71 10.60 -11.09
C ASN A 519 -19.91 11.88 -10.83
N TRP A 520 -18.71 12.01 -11.40
CA TRP A 520 -17.92 13.23 -11.23
C TRP A 520 -18.52 14.41 -12.03
N GLU A 521 -18.38 15.61 -11.47
CA GLU A 521 -18.61 16.86 -12.22
C GLU A 521 -17.26 17.39 -12.70
N ILE A 522 -17.01 17.31 -14.01
CA ILE A 522 -15.79 17.83 -14.63
C ILE A 522 -16.12 19.17 -15.28
N MET A 523 -15.47 20.24 -14.80
CA MET A 523 -15.71 21.61 -15.25
C MET A 523 -14.86 21.87 -16.51
N MET A 524 -15.44 21.56 -17.67
CA MET A 524 -14.91 21.92 -19.00
C MET A 524 -15.45 23.27 -19.40
N ASP A 525 -14.64 24.16 -20.02
CA ASP A 525 -15.10 25.47 -20.51
C ASP A 525 -15.76 25.42 -21.89
#